data_844a37716a78126a1f3747d508b13852
#
_entry.id   844a37716a78126a1f3747d508b13852
#
_cell.length_a   1.000
_cell.length_b   1.000
_cell.length_c   1.000
_cell.angle_alpha   90.00
_cell.angle_beta   90.00
_cell.angle_gamma   90.00
#
_symmetry.space_group_name_H-M   'P 1'
#
loop_
_entity.id
_entity.type
_entity.pdbx_description
1 polymer ?
#
loop_
_entity_poly.entity_id
_entity_poly.type
_entity_poly.pdbx_seq_one_letter_code
_entity_poly.pdbx_strand_id
1 'polypeptide(L)'
;MTGYAPSTNITELRESATIAASARAKALRAAGRPVIDLGAGEPDFPTPAFVMAEAHRALEAGATRYTQVEGILPLREIIAERASALHSGERITSDQIIVTAGTKQALFNACFSLFGSGDEVMVPTPGWTSYYEMLALSRATPIAVRGALERQLKLTPSDLGRASTSRTRGLILNSPCNPTGAVYSRDELRDIVAFAAERDWWILSDEIYRAISYDGEAPSLLSIAHSTNRLVVVDGVAKSFAMTGWRIGWSIAPRTLTRSMAALQSHTTSNAATLSQHAALAALSNPTAAAEATASMVGEFKRRRDSALELLRAASIEVIEPQGAFYLYIKAGDATHEEKEPGTTFARRLLEQHDVAVVPGAAFRSPEWIRVSYAAPTEHVMEGVRRIIQARISWVR
;
A
#
# COMPACT_ATOMS: atom_id res chain seq x y z
N MET A 1 -3.57 29.95 -28.16
CA MET A 1 -2.96 28.99 -27.23
C MET A 1 -2.81 27.69 -28.01
N THR A 2 -1.60 27.32 -28.41
CA THR A 2 -1.30 26.02 -29.00
C THR A 2 -1.47 24.98 -27.90
N GLY A 3 -2.64 24.34 -27.85
CA GLY A 3 -2.96 23.36 -26.83
C GLY A 3 -2.06 22.13 -26.96
N TYR A 4 -1.27 21.84 -25.92
CA TYR A 4 -0.60 20.57 -25.77
C TYR A 4 -1.66 19.45 -25.71
N ALA A 5 -1.58 18.48 -26.60
CA ALA A 5 -2.39 17.27 -26.54
C ALA A 5 -1.53 16.15 -25.93
N PRO A 6 -1.90 15.60 -24.77
CA PRO A 6 -1.15 14.51 -24.16
C PRO A 6 -1.18 13.26 -25.07
N SER A 7 -0.12 12.43 -24.96
CA SER A 7 -0.08 11.13 -25.61
C SER A 7 -1.24 10.24 -25.14
N THR A 8 -1.72 9.37 -26.02
CA THR A 8 -2.76 8.37 -25.70
C THR A 8 -2.38 7.46 -24.54
N ASN A 9 -1.08 7.33 -24.22
CA ASN A 9 -0.61 6.54 -23.08
C ASN A 9 -1.01 7.13 -21.72
N ILE A 10 -1.29 8.45 -21.65
CA ILE A 10 -1.53 9.15 -20.38
C ILE A 10 -2.85 9.94 -20.38
N THR A 11 -3.61 9.90 -21.46
CA THR A 11 -4.85 10.70 -21.60
C THR A 11 -5.89 10.37 -20.52
N GLU A 12 -5.94 9.12 -20.08
CA GLU A 12 -6.89 8.65 -19.08
C GLU A 12 -6.32 8.59 -17.65
N LEU A 13 -5.02 8.88 -17.48
CA LEU A 13 -4.41 8.86 -16.15
C LEU A 13 -5.01 9.93 -15.24
N ARG A 14 -5.37 9.53 -14.04
CA ARG A 14 -5.91 10.41 -13.01
C ARG A 14 -4.85 10.74 -11.98
N GLU A 15 -4.87 11.99 -11.50
CA GLU A 15 -4.07 12.38 -10.34
C GLU A 15 -4.47 11.54 -9.12
N SER A 16 -3.47 11.19 -8.30
CA SER A 16 -3.72 10.45 -7.07
C SER A 16 -4.61 11.26 -6.12
N ALA A 17 -5.83 10.79 -5.90
CA ALA A 17 -6.78 11.43 -4.98
C ALA A 17 -6.22 11.58 -3.55
N THR A 18 -5.34 10.66 -3.12
CA THR A 18 -4.65 10.75 -1.83
C THR A 18 -3.70 11.95 -1.79
N ILE A 19 -2.92 12.16 -2.88
CA ILE A 19 -1.99 13.30 -2.99
C ILE A 19 -2.79 14.60 -3.08
N ALA A 20 -3.85 14.64 -3.87
CA ALA A 20 -4.70 15.82 -4.03
C ALA A 20 -5.36 16.24 -2.70
N ALA A 21 -5.87 15.29 -1.91
CA ALA A 21 -6.45 15.56 -0.59
C ALA A 21 -5.41 16.17 0.38
N SER A 22 -4.22 15.60 0.47
CA SER A 22 -3.14 16.13 1.32
C SER A 22 -2.63 17.50 0.83
N ALA A 23 -2.52 17.72 -0.48
CA ALA A 23 -2.14 19.00 -1.04
C ALA A 23 -3.17 20.10 -0.70
N ARG A 24 -4.48 19.78 -0.77
CA ARG A 24 -5.56 20.70 -0.39
C ARG A 24 -5.51 21.04 1.09
N ALA A 25 -5.31 20.05 1.96
CA ALA A 25 -5.15 20.27 3.40
C ALA A 25 -3.96 21.19 3.72
N LYS A 26 -2.82 20.94 3.07
CA LYS A 26 -1.62 21.77 3.20
C LYS A 26 -1.84 23.22 2.76
N ALA A 27 -2.52 23.41 1.63
CA ALA A 27 -2.85 24.76 1.13
C ALA A 27 -3.75 25.53 2.11
N LEU A 28 -4.77 24.88 2.68
CA LEU A 28 -5.65 25.49 3.67
C LEU A 28 -4.92 25.84 4.98
N ARG A 29 -4.01 24.97 5.44
CA ARG A 29 -3.15 25.29 6.60
C ARG A 29 -2.23 26.48 6.34
N ALA A 30 -1.65 26.56 5.15
CA ALA A 30 -0.84 27.72 4.74
C ALA A 30 -1.66 29.02 4.68
N ALA A 31 -2.97 28.91 4.45
CA ALA A 31 -3.91 30.04 4.52
C ALA A 31 -4.43 30.33 5.95
N GLY A 32 -3.85 29.73 7.00
CA GLY A 32 -4.16 29.97 8.41
C GLY A 32 -5.32 29.14 8.99
N ARG A 33 -5.89 28.18 8.25
CA ARG A 33 -6.93 27.31 8.79
C ARG A 33 -6.35 26.18 9.65
N PRO A 34 -6.97 25.82 10.80
CA PRO A 34 -6.50 24.77 11.71
C PRO A 34 -6.88 23.36 11.23
N VAL A 35 -6.54 23.04 9.98
CA VAL A 35 -6.92 21.76 9.36
C VAL A 35 -6.15 20.60 9.97
N ILE A 36 -6.86 19.60 10.46
CA ILE A 36 -6.34 18.29 10.87
C ILE A 36 -6.28 17.39 9.63
N ASP A 37 -5.09 16.98 9.23
CA ASP A 37 -4.88 16.11 8.07
C ASP A 37 -4.81 14.63 8.51
N LEU A 38 -5.88 13.90 8.27
CA LEU A 38 -5.99 12.45 8.44
C LEU A 38 -6.05 11.73 7.07
N GLY A 39 -5.63 12.39 6.01
CA GLY A 39 -5.52 11.81 4.67
C GLY A 39 -4.15 11.20 4.36
N ALA A 40 -3.12 11.55 5.14
CA ALA A 40 -1.74 11.12 4.89
C ALA A 40 -1.58 9.60 4.92
N GLY A 41 -0.74 9.09 4.03
CA GLY A 41 -0.44 7.67 3.92
C GLY A 41 0.99 7.33 4.37
N GLU A 42 1.51 8.00 5.40
CA GLU A 42 2.86 7.79 5.92
C GLU A 42 2.89 7.82 7.46
N PRO A 43 3.79 7.03 8.09
CA PRO A 43 4.00 7.10 9.53
C PRO A 43 4.45 8.50 9.97
N ASP A 44 3.94 8.96 11.11
CA ASP A 44 4.32 10.24 11.75
C ASP A 44 5.52 10.10 12.71
N PHE A 45 6.31 9.06 12.52
CA PHE A 45 7.51 8.78 13.27
C PHE A 45 8.77 9.18 12.49
N PRO A 46 9.86 9.54 13.16
CA PRO A 46 11.15 9.70 12.50
C PRO A 46 11.71 8.34 12.05
N THR A 47 12.53 8.36 11.01
CA THR A 47 13.38 7.22 10.66
C THR A 47 14.27 6.85 11.87
N PRO A 48 14.44 5.57 12.21
CA PRO A 48 15.27 5.15 13.36
C PRO A 48 16.68 5.70 13.29
N ALA A 49 17.22 6.14 14.45
CA ALA A 49 18.52 6.82 14.52
C ALA A 49 19.68 5.98 13.95
N PHE A 50 19.67 4.66 14.17
CA PHE A 50 20.71 3.77 13.66
C PHE A 50 20.71 3.70 12.12
N VAL A 51 19.55 3.84 11.48
CA VAL A 51 19.41 3.90 10.02
C VAL A 51 19.98 5.21 9.47
N MET A 52 19.66 6.34 10.12
CA MET A 52 20.19 7.65 9.76
C MET A 52 21.72 7.71 9.93
N ALA A 53 22.24 7.13 11.01
CA ALA A 53 23.69 7.07 11.24
C ALA A 53 24.42 6.30 10.15
N GLU A 54 23.84 5.21 9.62
CA GLU A 54 24.43 4.47 8.50
C GLU A 54 24.43 5.28 7.21
N ALA A 55 23.35 6.01 6.93
CA ALA A 55 23.32 6.89 5.76
C ALA A 55 24.40 7.97 5.82
N HIS A 56 24.66 8.56 6.99
CA HIS A 56 25.76 9.49 7.21
C HIS A 56 27.13 8.84 6.94
N ARG A 57 27.36 7.65 7.49
CA ARG A 57 28.61 6.90 7.24
C ARG A 57 28.80 6.57 5.76
N ALA A 58 27.73 6.14 5.09
CA ALA A 58 27.78 5.86 3.66
C ALA A 58 28.09 7.11 2.84
N LEU A 59 27.54 8.28 3.20
CA LEU A 59 27.85 9.55 2.56
C LEU A 59 29.31 9.94 2.72
N GLU A 60 29.85 9.87 3.94
CA GLU A 60 31.27 10.14 4.24
C GLU A 60 32.20 9.18 3.52
N ALA A 61 31.80 7.92 3.35
CA ALA A 61 32.53 6.91 2.58
C ALA A 61 32.42 7.09 1.05
N GLY A 62 31.72 8.13 0.57
CA GLY A 62 31.61 8.44 -0.85
C GLY A 62 30.63 7.55 -1.63
N ALA A 63 29.61 6.99 -0.98
CA ALA A 63 28.56 6.19 -1.61
C ALA A 63 27.58 7.07 -2.42
N THR A 64 28.10 7.81 -3.40
CA THR A 64 27.39 8.82 -4.19
C THR A 64 27.40 8.51 -5.70
N ARG A 65 27.82 7.31 -6.08
CA ARG A 65 27.91 6.86 -7.46
C ARG A 65 26.83 5.82 -7.79
N TYR A 66 26.70 5.49 -9.07
CA TYR A 66 25.81 4.42 -9.53
C TYR A 66 26.18 3.08 -8.90
N THR A 67 25.16 2.28 -8.65
CA THR A 67 25.27 0.86 -8.27
C THR A 67 24.78 -0.03 -9.41
N GLN A 68 24.73 -1.33 -9.18
CA GLN A 68 23.98 -2.24 -10.05
C GLN A 68 22.51 -1.80 -10.11
N VAL A 69 21.86 -2.00 -11.24
CA VAL A 69 20.44 -1.63 -11.45
C VAL A 69 19.54 -2.34 -10.44
N GLU A 70 19.83 -3.61 -10.18
CA GLU A 70 19.08 -4.45 -9.23
C GLU A 70 19.32 -4.05 -7.77
N GLY A 71 20.28 -3.17 -7.50
CA GLY A 71 20.70 -2.74 -6.16
C GLY A 71 21.99 -3.39 -5.68
N ILE A 72 22.56 -2.85 -4.59
CA ILE A 72 23.80 -3.35 -4.00
C ILE A 72 23.64 -4.79 -3.53
N LEU A 73 24.66 -5.62 -3.79
CA LEU A 73 24.60 -7.05 -3.51
C LEU A 73 24.30 -7.35 -2.03
N PRO A 74 24.92 -6.69 -1.02
CA PRO A 74 24.62 -6.98 0.38
C PRO A 74 23.14 -6.75 0.74
N LEU A 75 22.48 -5.73 0.15
CA LEU A 75 21.05 -5.49 0.39
C LEU A 75 20.20 -6.60 -0.23
N ARG A 76 20.52 -7.03 -1.44
CA ARG A 76 19.81 -8.13 -2.11
C ARG A 76 19.99 -9.46 -1.37
N GLU A 77 21.17 -9.70 -0.81
CA GLU A 77 21.48 -10.91 -0.03
C GLU A 77 20.68 -10.96 1.27
N ILE A 78 20.64 -9.89 2.06
CA ILE A 78 19.86 -9.87 3.30
C ILE A 78 18.35 -9.98 3.03
N ILE A 79 17.85 -9.39 1.95
CA ILE A 79 16.45 -9.55 1.54
C ILE A 79 16.18 -11.02 1.18
N ALA A 80 17.05 -11.65 0.39
CA ALA A 80 16.92 -13.05 -0.01
C ALA A 80 17.00 -14.01 1.18
N GLU A 81 17.88 -13.73 2.15
CA GLU A 81 17.99 -14.50 3.40
C GLU A 81 16.68 -14.43 4.21
N ARG A 82 16.16 -13.23 4.44
CA ARG A 82 14.91 -13.02 5.16
C ARG A 82 13.70 -13.65 4.44
N ALA A 83 13.68 -13.56 3.11
CA ALA A 83 12.66 -14.20 2.29
C ALA A 83 12.74 -15.73 2.35
N SER A 84 13.95 -16.28 2.32
CA SER A 84 14.17 -17.74 2.45
C SER A 84 13.76 -18.27 3.82
N ALA A 85 13.91 -17.47 4.89
CA ALA A 85 13.44 -17.86 6.22
C ALA A 85 11.91 -17.99 6.32
N LEU A 86 11.17 -17.31 5.45
CA LEU A 86 9.71 -17.40 5.37
C LEU A 86 9.25 -18.51 4.43
N HIS A 87 10.03 -18.82 3.38
CA HIS A 87 9.63 -19.73 2.31
C HIS A 87 10.04 -21.17 2.62
N SER A 88 9.08 -22.09 2.52
CA SER A 88 9.32 -23.52 2.77
C SER A 88 9.82 -24.31 1.54
N GLY A 89 9.89 -23.66 0.38
CA GLY A 89 10.33 -24.24 -0.88
C GLY A 89 11.84 -24.06 -1.14
N GLU A 90 12.20 -23.85 -2.40
CA GLU A 90 13.59 -23.61 -2.79
C GLU A 90 14.12 -22.31 -2.17
N ARG A 91 15.43 -22.32 -1.84
CA ARG A 91 16.09 -21.11 -1.31
C ARG A 91 15.99 -19.95 -2.29
N ILE A 92 15.51 -18.81 -1.81
CA ILE A 92 15.48 -17.56 -2.55
C ILE A 92 16.91 -16.97 -2.59
N THR A 93 17.34 -16.51 -3.74
CA THR A 93 18.69 -16.02 -3.98
C THR A 93 18.66 -14.56 -4.44
N SER A 94 19.78 -13.86 -4.32
CA SER A 94 19.89 -12.42 -4.62
C SER A 94 19.57 -12.05 -6.08
N ASP A 95 19.60 -13.00 -7.01
CA ASP A 95 19.20 -12.81 -8.42
C ASP A 95 17.67 -12.88 -8.65
N GLN A 96 16.92 -13.18 -7.62
CA GLN A 96 15.45 -13.06 -7.57
C GLN A 96 14.97 -11.73 -6.95
N ILE A 97 15.90 -10.85 -6.56
CA ILE A 97 15.63 -9.60 -5.88
C ILE A 97 15.98 -8.43 -6.80
N ILE A 98 15.08 -7.45 -6.89
CA ILE A 98 15.37 -6.14 -7.46
C ILE A 98 14.96 -5.04 -6.48
N VAL A 99 15.89 -4.18 -6.14
CA VAL A 99 15.68 -2.99 -5.30
C VAL A 99 15.23 -1.84 -6.18
N THR A 100 14.20 -1.13 -5.73
CA THR A 100 13.49 -0.11 -6.51
C THR A 100 13.34 1.20 -5.74
N ALA A 101 12.98 2.28 -6.43
CA ALA A 101 12.65 3.57 -5.82
C ALA A 101 11.28 3.54 -5.11
N GLY A 102 11.19 2.71 -4.07
CA GLY A 102 9.99 2.38 -3.32
C GLY A 102 9.15 1.27 -3.98
N THR A 103 8.25 0.69 -3.21
CA THR A 103 7.35 -0.40 -3.64
C THR A 103 6.47 -0.01 -4.84
N LYS A 104 6.18 1.28 -5.00
CA LYS A 104 5.42 1.77 -6.16
C LYS A 104 6.12 1.44 -7.47
N GLN A 105 7.44 1.61 -7.55
CA GLN A 105 8.20 1.23 -8.74
C GLN A 105 8.27 -0.29 -8.90
N ALA A 106 8.42 -1.05 -7.81
CA ALA A 106 8.42 -2.52 -7.86
C ALA A 106 7.12 -3.05 -8.48
N LEU A 107 5.97 -2.54 -8.02
CA LEU A 107 4.65 -2.88 -8.55
C LEU A 107 4.49 -2.46 -10.01
N PHE A 108 4.92 -1.25 -10.37
CA PHE A 108 4.87 -0.79 -11.76
C PHE A 108 5.72 -1.68 -12.66
N ASN A 109 6.97 -1.98 -12.26
CA ASN A 109 7.84 -2.86 -13.03
C ASN A 109 7.22 -4.24 -13.23
N ALA A 110 6.60 -4.81 -12.18
CA ALA A 110 5.94 -6.10 -12.25
C ALA A 110 4.72 -6.05 -13.18
N CYS A 111 3.82 -5.09 -13.02
CA CYS A 111 2.65 -4.92 -13.88
C CYS A 111 3.04 -4.75 -15.34
N PHE A 112 4.02 -3.87 -15.63
CA PHE A 112 4.45 -3.57 -16.98
C PHE A 112 5.19 -4.73 -17.65
N SER A 113 5.88 -5.57 -16.85
CA SER A 113 6.61 -6.75 -17.37
C SER A 113 5.73 -7.98 -17.56
N LEU A 114 4.60 -8.08 -16.84
CA LEU A 114 3.75 -9.27 -16.83
C LEU A 114 2.50 -9.16 -17.68
N PHE A 115 1.92 -7.94 -17.78
CA PHE A 115 0.60 -7.76 -18.35
C PHE A 115 0.63 -6.76 -19.50
N GLY A 116 -0.25 -6.97 -20.48
CA GLY A 116 -0.33 -6.16 -21.68
C GLY A 116 -1.74 -6.08 -22.24
N SER A 117 -1.83 -5.61 -23.49
CA SER A 117 -3.11 -5.46 -24.20
C SER A 117 -3.83 -6.79 -24.33
N GLY A 118 -5.09 -6.82 -23.92
CA GLY A 118 -5.93 -8.02 -23.92
C GLY A 118 -5.94 -8.80 -22.60
N ASP A 119 -4.99 -8.54 -21.71
CA ASP A 119 -4.94 -9.18 -20.38
C ASP A 119 -5.89 -8.48 -19.41
N GLU A 120 -6.55 -9.28 -18.58
CA GLU A 120 -7.34 -8.82 -17.44
C GLU A 120 -6.63 -9.18 -16.13
N VAL A 121 -6.57 -8.21 -15.20
CA VAL A 121 -5.96 -8.41 -13.89
C VAL A 121 -6.94 -7.98 -12.80
N MET A 122 -7.20 -8.87 -11.87
CA MET A 122 -8.13 -8.63 -10.78
C MET A 122 -7.50 -7.75 -9.71
N VAL A 123 -8.28 -6.79 -9.23
CA VAL A 123 -7.91 -5.88 -8.14
C VAL A 123 -9.01 -5.92 -7.09
N PRO A 124 -8.70 -6.31 -5.83
CA PRO A 124 -9.67 -6.22 -4.73
C PRO A 124 -10.19 -4.79 -4.55
N THR A 125 -11.47 -4.66 -4.33
CA THR A 125 -12.13 -3.37 -4.10
C THR A 125 -12.80 -3.38 -2.73
N PRO A 126 -12.54 -2.38 -1.88
CA PRO A 126 -11.65 -1.22 -2.10
C PRO A 126 -10.17 -1.60 -2.21
N GLY A 127 -9.44 -0.90 -3.05
CA GLY A 127 -8.00 -1.11 -3.26
C GLY A 127 -7.26 0.17 -3.60
N TRP A 128 -5.95 0.19 -3.36
CA TRP A 128 -5.14 1.37 -3.62
C TRP A 128 -5.21 1.80 -5.09
N THR A 129 -5.51 3.08 -5.29
CA THR A 129 -5.75 3.69 -6.62
C THR A 129 -4.67 3.38 -7.64
N SER A 130 -3.40 3.36 -7.21
CA SER A 130 -2.27 3.18 -8.13
C SER A 130 -2.24 1.82 -8.82
N TYR A 131 -2.88 0.79 -8.28
CA TYR A 131 -2.96 -0.52 -8.97
C TYR A 131 -3.68 -0.40 -10.32
N TYR A 132 -4.79 0.33 -10.34
CA TYR A 132 -5.57 0.55 -11.55
C TYR A 132 -4.80 1.33 -12.60
N GLU A 133 -4.11 2.39 -12.17
CA GLU A 133 -3.32 3.23 -13.07
C GLU A 133 -2.08 2.49 -13.61
N MET A 134 -1.41 1.67 -12.79
CA MET A 134 -0.27 0.86 -13.24
C MET A 134 -0.69 -0.18 -14.27
N LEU A 135 -1.84 -0.84 -14.10
CA LEU A 135 -2.38 -1.78 -15.06
C LEU A 135 -2.80 -1.07 -16.35
N ALA A 136 -3.44 0.09 -16.26
CA ALA A 136 -3.79 0.90 -17.44
C ALA A 136 -2.53 1.33 -18.22
N LEU A 137 -1.47 1.78 -17.54
CA LEU A 137 -0.17 2.08 -18.16
C LEU A 137 0.46 0.86 -18.82
N SER A 138 0.23 -0.33 -18.29
CA SER A 138 0.65 -1.60 -18.90
C SER A 138 -0.26 -2.02 -20.06
N ARG A 139 -1.33 -1.26 -20.36
CA ARG A 139 -2.39 -1.60 -21.34
C ARG A 139 -3.21 -2.83 -20.98
N ALA A 140 -3.12 -3.31 -19.75
CA ALA A 140 -3.98 -4.35 -19.20
C ALA A 140 -5.29 -3.75 -18.66
N THR A 141 -6.33 -4.57 -18.60
CA THR A 141 -7.64 -4.17 -18.09
C THR A 141 -7.75 -4.53 -16.60
N PRO A 142 -7.82 -3.55 -15.68
CA PRO A 142 -8.06 -3.84 -14.27
C PRO A 142 -9.53 -4.22 -14.03
N ILE A 143 -9.75 -5.39 -13.44
CA ILE A 143 -11.07 -5.88 -13.06
C ILE A 143 -11.26 -5.69 -11.56
N ALA A 144 -12.12 -4.74 -11.18
CA ALA A 144 -12.45 -4.49 -9.78
C ALA A 144 -13.33 -5.61 -9.24
N VAL A 145 -12.90 -6.28 -8.16
CA VAL A 145 -13.65 -7.37 -7.52
C VAL A 145 -13.92 -7.01 -6.08
N ARG A 146 -15.20 -6.96 -5.69
CA ARG A 146 -15.61 -6.61 -4.32
C ARG A 146 -15.94 -7.84 -3.50
N GLY A 147 -15.33 -7.96 -2.33
CA GLY A 147 -15.68 -8.94 -1.31
C GLY A 147 -16.92 -8.53 -0.52
N ALA A 148 -17.49 -9.45 0.24
CA ALA A 148 -18.62 -9.16 1.11
C ALA A 148 -18.17 -8.38 2.37
N LEU A 149 -19.05 -7.52 2.87
CA LEU A 149 -18.77 -6.65 4.03
C LEU A 149 -18.52 -7.48 5.31
N GLU A 150 -19.23 -8.58 5.49
CA GLU A 150 -19.11 -9.50 6.61
C GLU A 150 -17.71 -10.16 6.69
N ARG A 151 -16.99 -10.16 5.59
CA ARG A 151 -15.59 -10.60 5.49
C ARG A 151 -14.61 -9.43 5.39
N GLN A 152 -15.00 -8.25 5.87
CA GLN A 152 -14.17 -7.04 5.81
C GLN A 152 -13.73 -6.68 4.38
N LEU A 153 -14.57 -7.00 3.38
CA LEU A 153 -14.34 -6.81 1.96
C LEU A 153 -13.17 -7.64 1.39
N LYS A 154 -12.70 -8.66 2.11
CA LYS A 154 -11.73 -9.64 1.61
C LYS A 154 -12.35 -10.53 0.55
N LEU A 155 -11.56 -10.88 -0.47
CA LEU A 155 -11.99 -11.78 -1.56
C LEU A 155 -11.87 -13.26 -1.17
N THR A 156 -12.73 -14.06 -1.77
CA THR A 156 -12.65 -15.53 -1.73
C THR A 156 -12.42 -16.07 -3.14
N PRO A 157 -12.02 -17.35 -3.29
CA PRO A 157 -11.98 -18.04 -4.59
C PRO A 157 -13.30 -17.92 -5.37
N SER A 158 -14.44 -17.97 -4.69
CA SER A 158 -15.76 -17.80 -5.32
C SER A 158 -15.94 -16.39 -5.92
N ASP A 159 -15.49 -15.35 -5.24
CA ASP A 159 -15.56 -13.98 -5.75
C ASP A 159 -14.69 -13.82 -7.00
N LEU A 160 -13.47 -14.38 -6.96
CA LEU A 160 -12.54 -14.41 -8.09
C LEU A 160 -13.11 -15.20 -9.27
N GLY A 161 -13.69 -16.37 -9.01
CA GLY A 161 -14.27 -17.21 -10.05
C GLY A 161 -15.43 -16.55 -10.80
N ARG A 162 -16.30 -15.83 -10.08
CA ARG A 162 -17.42 -15.10 -10.68
C ARG A 162 -16.96 -13.93 -11.58
N ALA A 163 -15.84 -13.30 -11.25
CA ALA A 163 -15.32 -12.17 -11.99
C ALA A 163 -14.35 -12.55 -13.12
N SER A 164 -13.87 -13.81 -13.16
CA SER A 164 -12.86 -14.26 -14.11
C SER A 164 -13.41 -14.49 -15.51
N THR A 165 -12.57 -14.27 -16.50
CA THR A 165 -12.79 -14.62 -17.90
C THR A 165 -11.59 -15.41 -18.44
N SER A 166 -11.65 -15.83 -19.70
CA SER A 166 -10.50 -16.46 -20.38
C SER A 166 -9.31 -15.51 -20.59
N ARG A 167 -9.50 -14.21 -20.41
CA ARG A 167 -8.43 -13.20 -20.48
C ARG A 167 -7.77 -12.90 -19.14
N THR A 168 -8.30 -13.41 -18.05
CA THR A 168 -7.71 -13.19 -16.71
C THR A 168 -6.33 -13.84 -16.64
N ARG A 169 -5.32 -13.04 -16.26
CA ARG A 169 -3.91 -13.43 -16.16
C ARG A 169 -3.32 -13.29 -14.76
N GLY A 170 -3.97 -12.55 -13.89
CA GLY A 170 -3.42 -12.33 -12.57
C GLY A 170 -4.33 -11.60 -11.61
N LEU A 171 -3.82 -11.49 -10.39
CA LEU A 171 -4.46 -10.88 -9.23
C LEU A 171 -3.44 -10.04 -8.48
N ILE A 172 -3.83 -8.82 -8.07
CA ILE A 172 -3.06 -8.03 -7.10
C ILE A 172 -3.71 -8.22 -5.72
N LEU A 173 -2.91 -8.60 -4.72
CA LEU A 173 -3.33 -8.69 -3.32
C LEU A 173 -2.55 -7.67 -2.48
N ASN A 174 -3.20 -7.07 -1.49
CA ASN A 174 -2.57 -6.22 -0.51
C ASN A 174 -3.04 -6.61 0.89
N SER A 175 -2.13 -7.12 1.70
CA SER A 175 -2.42 -7.56 3.07
C SER A 175 -1.24 -7.25 3.99
N PRO A 176 -1.44 -6.44 5.04
CA PRO A 176 -2.62 -5.66 5.41
C PRO A 176 -3.05 -4.66 4.35
N CYS A 177 -4.37 -4.46 4.20
CA CYS A 177 -4.94 -3.73 3.08
C CYS A 177 -4.97 -2.20 3.30
N ASN A 178 -4.62 -1.44 2.30
CA ASN A 178 -4.99 -0.04 2.15
C ASN A 178 -6.17 0.05 1.18
N PRO A 179 -7.40 0.43 1.62
CA PRO A 179 -7.67 1.32 2.76
C PRO A 179 -8.24 0.67 4.02
N THR A 180 -8.62 -0.62 4.01
CA THR A 180 -9.47 -1.21 5.06
C THR A 180 -8.71 -1.62 6.32
N GLY A 181 -7.40 -1.85 6.24
CA GLY A 181 -6.62 -2.46 7.31
C GLY A 181 -6.91 -3.95 7.52
N ALA A 182 -7.73 -4.56 6.68
CA ALA A 182 -8.03 -6.00 6.76
C ALA A 182 -6.78 -6.84 6.48
N VAL A 183 -6.64 -7.93 7.21
CA VAL A 183 -5.56 -8.91 7.06
C VAL A 183 -6.15 -10.24 6.63
N TYR A 184 -5.59 -10.83 5.58
CA TYR A 184 -5.93 -12.20 5.20
C TYR A 184 -5.28 -13.20 6.14
N SER A 185 -6.03 -14.20 6.59
CA SER A 185 -5.50 -15.33 7.34
C SER A 185 -4.67 -16.26 6.43
N ARG A 186 -3.87 -17.15 7.04
CA ARG A 186 -3.09 -18.15 6.31
C ARG A 186 -3.97 -19.05 5.45
N ASP A 187 -5.15 -19.42 5.94
CA ASP A 187 -6.07 -20.30 5.23
C ASP A 187 -6.73 -19.58 4.06
N GLU A 188 -7.20 -18.35 4.25
CA GLU A 188 -7.73 -17.50 3.17
C GLU A 188 -6.70 -17.31 2.04
N LEU A 189 -5.43 -17.06 2.39
CA LEU A 189 -4.36 -16.92 1.40
C LEU A 189 -4.07 -18.23 0.69
N ARG A 190 -4.09 -19.38 1.41
CA ARG A 190 -3.87 -20.71 0.81
C ARG A 190 -4.94 -21.03 -0.23
N ASP A 191 -6.19 -20.74 0.08
CA ASP A 191 -7.31 -20.96 -0.84
C ASP A 191 -7.19 -20.11 -2.10
N ILE A 192 -6.79 -18.83 -1.96
CA ILE A 192 -6.56 -17.92 -3.10
C ILE A 192 -5.37 -18.39 -3.95
N VAL A 193 -4.26 -18.79 -3.32
CA VAL A 193 -3.07 -19.28 -4.02
C VAL A 193 -3.39 -20.56 -4.81
N ALA A 194 -4.10 -21.50 -4.20
CA ALA A 194 -4.53 -22.73 -4.87
C ALA A 194 -5.42 -22.43 -6.08
N PHE A 195 -6.41 -21.56 -5.90
CA PHE A 195 -7.31 -21.14 -6.97
C PHE A 195 -6.60 -20.46 -8.16
N ALA A 196 -5.62 -19.61 -7.86
CA ALA A 196 -4.80 -18.94 -8.88
C ALA A 196 -3.87 -19.93 -9.61
N ALA A 197 -3.28 -20.87 -8.87
CA ALA A 197 -2.40 -21.90 -9.43
C ALA A 197 -3.12 -22.82 -10.43
N GLU A 198 -4.35 -23.25 -10.12
CA GLU A 198 -5.20 -24.03 -11.04
C GLU A 198 -5.46 -23.36 -12.39
N ARG A 199 -5.32 -22.01 -12.43
CA ARG A 199 -5.62 -21.15 -13.60
C ARG A 199 -4.39 -20.55 -14.24
N ASP A 200 -3.21 -20.91 -13.75
CA ASP A 200 -1.92 -20.37 -14.18
C ASP A 200 -1.84 -18.82 -14.07
N TRP A 201 -2.49 -18.24 -13.06
CA TRP A 201 -2.50 -16.81 -12.82
C TRP A 201 -1.28 -16.34 -12.03
N TRP A 202 -0.83 -15.13 -12.32
CA TRP A 202 0.13 -14.43 -11.50
C TRP A 202 -0.53 -13.85 -10.27
N ILE A 203 0.18 -13.88 -9.13
CA ILE A 203 -0.19 -13.12 -7.94
C ILE A 203 0.89 -12.09 -7.67
N LEU A 204 0.50 -10.81 -7.66
CA LEU A 204 1.31 -9.71 -7.16
C LEU A 204 0.87 -9.41 -5.72
N SER A 205 1.71 -9.76 -4.75
CA SER A 205 1.46 -9.54 -3.32
C SER A 205 2.15 -8.26 -2.86
N ASP A 206 1.37 -7.22 -2.56
CA ASP A 206 1.88 -6.01 -1.92
C ASP A 206 1.82 -6.17 -0.41
N GLU A 207 2.98 -6.41 0.20
CA GLU A 207 3.14 -6.72 1.62
C GLU A 207 3.75 -5.54 2.43
N ILE A 208 3.72 -4.31 1.87
CA ILE A 208 4.36 -3.13 2.46
C ILE A 208 3.91 -2.83 3.90
N TYR A 209 2.74 -3.29 4.31
CA TYR A 209 2.22 -3.14 5.67
C TYR A 209 2.39 -4.39 6.54
N ARG A 210 3.04 -5.45 6.06
CA ARG A 210 3.12 -6.75 6.73
C ARG A 210 3.60 -6.66 8.19
N ALA A 211 4.60 -5.83 8.45
CA ALA A 211 5.12 -5.60 9.80
C ALA A 211 4.21 -4.69 10.67
N ILE A 212 3.22 -4.01 10.08
CA ILE A 212 2.24 -3.19 10.81
C ILE A 212 0.95 -4.00 10.92
N SER A 213 0.95 -4.95 11.82
CA SER A 213 -0.20 -5.81 12.15
C SER A 213 -0.30 -5.94 13.67
N TYR A 214 -1.53 -6.01 14.20
CA TYR A 214 -1.80 -5.82 15.62
C TYR A 214 -1.91 -7.12 16.41
N ASP A 215 -2.05 -8.25 15.72
CA ASP A 215 -2.17 -9.59 16.29
C ASP A 215 -0.98 -10.49 15.85
N GLY A 216 0.22 -9.89 15.80
CA GLY A 216 1.43 -10.50 15.27
C GLY A 216 1.67 -10.10 13.80
N GLU A 217 2.80 -10.52 13.23
CA GLU A 217 3.15 -10.19 11.86
C GLU A 217 2.17 -10.86 10.87
N ALA A 218 1.67 -10.09 9.91
CA ALA A 218 0.73 -10.62 8.91
C ALA A 218 1.40 -11.72 8.05
N PRO A 219 0.65 -12.74 7.62
CA PRO A 219 1.20 -13.80 6.77
C PRO A 219 1.74 -13.25 5.45
N SER A 220 2.94 -13.69 5.06
CA SER A 220 3.48 -13.46 3.72
C SER A 220 3.04 -14.58 2.77
N LEU A 221 2.80 -14.25 1.50
CA LEU A 221 2.56 -15.26 0.47
C LEU A 221 3.78 -16.17 0.24
N LEU A 222 4.98 -15.72 0.56
CA LEU A 222 6.17 -16.59 0.56
C LEU A 222 6.03 -17.77 1.54
N SER A 223 5.33 -17.58 2.66
CA SER A 223 5.11 -18.65 3.65
C SER A 223 3.92 -19.57 3.33
N ILE A 224 3.21 -19.28 2.26
CA ILE A 224 1.99 -19.99 1.84
C ILE A 224 2.22 -20.74 0.52
N ALA A 225 2.81 -20.07 -0.46
CA ALA A 225 3.04 -20.65 -1.79
C ALA A 225 4.18 -21.68 -1.73
N HIS A 226 3.96 -22.86 -2.30
CA HIS A 226 5.00 -23.89 -2.44
C HIS A 226 6.03 -23.55 -3.52
N SER A 227 5.68 -22.67 -4.45
CA SER A 227 6.54 -22.25 -5.55
C SER A 227 6.38 -20.75 -5.79
N THR A 228 7.47 -20.07 -6.13
CA THR A 228 7.50 -18.67 -6.52
C THR A 228 7.26 -18.45 -8.02
N ASN A 229 7.02 -19.50 -8.81
CA ASN A 229 6.97 -19.42 -10.28
C ASN A 229 5.93 -18.46 -10.86
N ARG A 230 4.82 -18.22 -10.15
CA ARG A 230 3.75 -17.27 -10.53
C ARG A 230 3.49 -16.25 -9.43
N LEU A 231 4.51 -15.96 -8.62
CA LEU A 231 4.41 -15.04 -7.48
C LEU A 231 5.42 -13.89 -7.61
N VAL A 232 4.94 -12.69 -7.38
CA VAL A 232 5.77 -11.51 -7.12
C VAL A 232 5.39 -10.99 -5.74
N VAL A 233 6.33 -10.97 -4.81
CA VAL A 233 6.14 -10.33 -3.50
C VAL A 233 6.84 -8.98 -3.53
N VAL A 234 6.13 -7.94 -3.15
CA VAL A 234 6.63 -6.57 -3.07
C VAL A 234 6.59 -6.12 -1.62
N ASP A 235 7.73 -5.65 -1.11
CA ASP A 235 7.88 -5.13 0.25
C ASP A 235 8.89 -3.98 0.28
N GLY A 236 9.10 -3.34 1.42
CA GLY A 236 10.02 -2.22 1.55
C GLY A 236 10.11 -1.67 2.97
N VAL A 237 11.01 -0.73 3.15
CA VAL A 237 11.27 -0.10 4.46
C VAL A 237 10.36 1.10 4.75
N ALA A 238 9.56 1.55 3.78
CA ALA A 238 8.86 2.82 3.85
C ALA A 238 7.88 2.91 5.03
N LYS A 239 7.18 1.81 5.36
CA LYS A 239 6.15 1.79 6.40
C LYS A 239 6.69 1.23 7.72
N SER A 240 7.40 0.10 7.66
CA SER A 240 7.95 -0.58 8.83
C SER A 240 9.01 0.23 9.59
N PHE A 241 9.70 1.16 8.90
CA PHE A 241 10.77 1.97 9.48
C PHE A 241 10.56 3.48 9.32
N ALA A 242 9.34 3.93 9.00
CA ALA A 242 9.05 5.35 8.75
C ALA A 242 10.02 6.00 7.73
N MET A 243 10.29 5.29 6.64
CA MET A 243 11.28 5.65 5.61
C MET A 243 10.61 6.02 4.28
N THR A 244 9.48 6.71 4.31
CA THR A 244 8.72 7.03 3.08
C THR A 244 9.51 7.89 2.12
N GLY A 245 10.26 8.89 2.63
CA GLY A 245 11.10 9.81 1.86
C GLY A 245 12.39 9.19 1.31
N TRP A 246 12.85 8.07 1.84
CA TRP A 246 14.06 7.38 1.41
C TRP A 246 13.89 6.65 0.08
N ARG A 247 12.65 6.37 -0.32
CA ARG A 247 12.31 5.74 -1.59
C ARG A 247 13.03 4.41 -1.83
N ILE A 248 12.90 3.44 -0.90
CA ILE A 248 13.41 2.07 -1.06
C ILE A 248 12.28 1.05 -0.86
N GLY A 249 12.17 0.17 -1.83
CA GLY A 249 11.38 -1.04 -1.82
C GLY A 249 12.07 -2.09 -2.67
N TRP A 250 11.48 -3.26 -2.79
CA TRP A 250 11.99 -4.36 -3.60
C TRP A 250 10.86 -5.27 -4.07
N SER A 251 11.14 -6.07 -5.07
CA SER A 251 10.35 -7.24 -5.41
C SER A 251 11.18 -8.51 -5.31
N ILE A 252 10.49 -9.61 -4.96
CA ILE A 252 10.97 -10.98 -4.96
C ILE A 252 10.17 -11.69 -6.04
N ALA A 253 10.84 -12.22 -7.07
CA ALA A 253 10.19 -12.79 -8.24
C ALA A 253 11.04 -13.91 -8.87
N PRO A 254 10.50 -14.73 -9.78
CA PRO A 254 11.30 -15.64 -10.57
C PRO A 254 12.44 -14.95 -11.30
N ARG A 255 13.63 -15.56 -11.39
CA ARG A 255 14.85 -14.99 -11.99
C ARG A 255 14.63 -14.40 -13.37
N THR A 256 13.85 -15.07 -14.22
CA THR A 256 13.55 -14.60 -15.58
C THR A 256 12.77 -13.28 -15.55
N LEU A 257 11.77 -13.16 -14.68
CA LEU A 257 10.99 -11.96 -14.51
C LEU A 257 11.83 -10.83 -13.88
N THR A 258 12.65 -11.14 -12.87
CA THR A 258 13.57 -10.18 -12.25
C THR A 258 14.50 -9.55 -13.29
N ARG A 259 15.05 -10.34 -14.24
CA ARG A 259 15.86 -9.81 -15.34
C ARG A 259 15.07 -8.88 -16.26
N SER A 260 13.82 -9.21 -16.58
CA SER A 260 12.95 -8.36 -17.41
C SER A 260 12.64 -7.02 -16.70
N MET A 261 12.32 -7.08 -15.39
CA MET A 261 12.11 -5.89 -14.58
C MET A 261 13.40 -5.03 -14.45
N ALA A 262 14.57 -5.66 -14.32
CA ALA A 262 15.84 -4.96 -14.28
C ALA A 262 16.15 -4.27 -15.62
N ALA A 263 15.86 -4.91 -16.74
CA ALA A 263 15.99 -4.29 -18.06
C ALA A 263 15.05 -3.07 -18.19
N LEU A 264 13.78 -3.17 -17.77
CA LEU A 264 12.85 -2.03 -17.72
C LEU A 264 13.39 -0.91 -16.81
N GLN A 265 13.86 -1.26 -15.61
CA GLN A 265 14.39 -0.29 -14.66
C GLN A 265 15.64 0.44 -15.18
N SER A 266 16.50 -0.26 -15.93
CA SER A 266 17.71 0.35 -16.52
C SER A 266 17.40 1.48 -17.51
N HIS A 267 16.24 1.44 -18.15
CA HIS A 267 15.77 2.46 -19.11
C HIS A 267 14.80 3.48 -18.52
N THR A 268 14.43 3.36 -17.24
CA THR A 268 13.49 4.29 -16.58
C THR A 268 14.20 5.12 -15.51
N THR A 269 14.63 4.49 -14.42
CA THR A 269 15.20 5.18 -13.24
C THR A 269 16.66 4.82 -12.98
N SER A 270 17.20 3.80 -13.64
CA SER A 270 18.47 3.17 -13.28
C SER A 270 18.39 2.56 -11.85
N ASN A 271 19.48 2.51 -11.10
CA ASN A 271 19.49 2.01 -9.72
C ASN A 271 18.70 2.94 -8.75
N ALA A 272 18.16 2.40 -7.68
CA ALA A 272 17.66 3.18 -6.56
C ALA A 272 18.79 4.00 -5.90
N ALA A 273 18.45 5.10 -5.21
CA ALA A 273 19.43 6.00 -4.60
C ALA A 273 20.41 5.25 -3.68
N THR A 274 21.70 5.39 -3.93
CA THR A 274 22.77 4.61 -3.27
C THR A 274 22.77 4.78 -1.76
N LEU A 275 22.67 6.01 -1.27
CA LEU A 275 22.58 6.28 0.19
C LEU A 275 21.37 5.61 0.83
N SER A 276 20.25 5.64 0.14
CA SER A 276 19.01 5.00 0.63
C SER A 276 19.12 3.48 0.68
N GLN A 277 19.89 2.87 -0.23
CA GLN A 277 20.16 1.43 -0.18
C GLN A 277 21.00 1.04 1.05
N HIS A 278 22.03 1.84 1.40
CA HIS A 278 22.81 1.62 2.63
C HIS A 278 21.95 1.80 3.89
N ALA A 279 21.11 2.80 3.93
CA ALA A 279 20.14 2.98 5.01
C ALA A 279 19.19 1.77 5.15
N ALA A 280 18.65 1.27 4.04
CA ALA A 280 17.79 0.09 4.05
C ALA A 280 18.55 -1.18 4.46
N LEU A 281 19.80 -1.33 4.06
CA LEU A 281 20.67 -2.42 4.51
C LEU A 281 20.81 -2.40 6.04
N ALA A 282 21.09 -1.24 6.63
CA ALA A 282 21.18 -1.10 8.08
C ALA A 282 19.86 -1.47 8.78
N ALA A 283 18.72 -1.00 8.25
CA ALA A 283 17.41 -1.33 8.78
C ALA A 283 17.12 -2.84 8.81
N LEU A 284 17.62 -3.58 7.80
CA LEU A 284 17.39 -5.02 7.70
C LEU A 284 18.47 -5.87 8.39
N SER A 285 19.71 -5.38 8.53
CA SER A 285 20.84 -6.15 9.08
C SER A 285 20.89 -6.18 10.60
N ASN A 286 20.12 -5.35 11.30
CA ASN A 286 20.04 -5.36 12.76
C ASN A 286 18.65 -5.80 13.24
N PRO A 287 18.40 -7.11 13.39
CA PRO A 287 17.07 -7.63 13.71
C PRO A 287 16.54 -7.14 15.05
N THR A 288 17.40 -6.97 16.05
CA THR A 288 17.01 -6.49 17.39
C THR A 288 16.53 -5.03 17.32
N ALA A 289 17.36 -4.12 16.82
CA ALA A 289 16.99 -2.70 16.72
C ALA A 289 15.80 -2.49 15.75
N ALA A 290 15.71 -3.29 14.69
CA ALA A 290 14.58 -3.30 13.77
C ALA A 290 13.28 -3.70 14.49
N ALA A 291 13.30 -4.79 15.25
CA ALA A 291 12.14 -5.26 16.00
C ALA A 291 11.68 -4.25 17.05
N GLU A 292 12.60 -3.66 17.81
CA GLU A 292 12.29 -2.63 18.81
C GLU A 292 11.65 -1.39 18.20
N ALA A 293 12.24 -0.86 17.13
CA ALA A 293 11.71 0.33 16.42
C ALA A 293 10.31 0.08 15.85
N THR A 294 10.12 -1.06 15.20
CA THR A 294 8.82 -1.43 14.63
C THR A 294 7.77 -1.69 15.71
N ALA A 295 8.13 -2.42 16.78
CA ALA A 295 7.20 -2.73 17.87
C ALA A 295 6.72 -1.47 18.61
N SER A 296 7.61 -0.50 18.84
CA SER A 296 7.26 0.79 19.45
C SER A 296 6.21 1.53 18.59
N MET A 297 6.44 1.65 17.29
CA MET A 297 5.53 2.31 16.35
C MET A 297 4.19 1.58 16.23
N VAL A 298 4.21 0.25 16.08
CA VAL A 298 2.99 -0.58 16.00
C VAL A 298 2.18 -0.50 17.29
N GLY A 299 2.84 -0.49 18.45
CA GLY A 299 2.18 -0.32 19.74
C GLY A 299 1.44 1.02 19.85
N GLU A 300 2.03 2.11 19.34
CA GLU A 300 1.36 3.41 19.31
C GLU A 300 0.19 3.43 18.32
N PHE A 301 0.36 2.90 17.12
CA PHE A 301 -0.74 2.77 16.16
C PHE A 301 -1.90 1.95 16.72
N LYS A 302 -1.61 0.86 17.44
CA LYS A 302 -2.64 0.05 18.10
C LYS A 302 -3.43 0.88 19.13
N ARG A 303 -2.75 1.65 19.98
CA ARG A 303 -3.43 2.52 20.97
C ARG A 303 -4.34 3.54 20.28
N ARG A 304 -3.83 4.23 19.25
CA ARG A 304 -4.62 5.22 18.48
C ARG A 304 -5.83 4.59 17.82
N ARG A 305 -5.65 3.42 17.18
CA ARG A 305 -6.72 2.63 16.59
C ARG A 305 -7.81 2.29 17.62
N ASP A 306 -7.41 1.69 18.74
CA ASP A 306 -8.33 1.20 19.74
C ASP A 306 -9.16 2.34 20.34
N SER A 307 -8.55 3.47 20.68
CA SER A 307 -9.23 4.66 21.17
C SER A 307 -10.17 5.28 20.12
N ALA A 308 -9.78 5.32 18.86
CA ALA A 308 -10.63 5.83 17.78
C ALA A 308 -11.84 4.91 17.52
N LEU A 309 -11.64 3.59 17.56
CA LEU A 309 -12.72 2.60 17.42
C LEU A 309 -13.73 2.69 18.56
N GLU A 310 -13.28 2.91 19.79
CA GLU A 310 -14.16 3.10 20.95
C GLU A 310 -15.11 4.28 20.72
N LEU A 311 -14.59 5.43 20.27
CA LEU A 311 -15.41 6.61 19.97
C LEU A 311 -16.41 6.33 18.83
N LEU A 312 -15.98 5.68 17.75
CA LEU A 312 -16.84 5.38 16.61
C LEU A 312 -17.96 4.39 16.97
N ARG A 313 -17.65 3.35 17.76
CA ARG A 313 -18.61 2.37 18.26
C ARG A 313 -19.65 3.02 19.18
N ALA A 314 -19.19 3.88 20.11
CA ALA A 314 -20.10 4.62 21.00
C ALA A 314 -21.08 5.53 20.22
N ALA A 315 -20.68 6.01 19.05
CA ALA A 315 -21.51 6.81 18.16
C ALA A 315 -22.30 5.96 17.14
N SER A 316 -22.25 4.63 17.20
CA SER A 316 -22.88 3.70 16.26
C SER A 316 -22.51 3.96 14.80
N ILE A 317 -21.25 4.36 14.53
CA ILE A 317 -20.75 4.59 13.19
C ILE A 317 -20.11 3.30 12.65
N GLU A 318 -20.56 2.88 11.47
CA GLU A 318 -20.05 1.68 10.81
C GLU A 318 -18.61 1.92 10.34
N VAL A 319 -17.70 1.03 10.76
CA VAL A 319 -16.28 1.05 10.42
C VAL A 319 -15.79 -0.37 10.22
N ILE A 320 -14.93 -0.57 9.22
CA ILE A 320 -14.18 -1.83 9.09
C ILE A 320 -13.05 -1.77 10.12
N GLU A 321 -13.04 -2.73 11.05
CA GLU A 321 -12.05 -2.82 12.11
C GLU A 321 -10.69 -3.24 11.51
N PRO A 322 -9.67 -2.35 11.52
CA PRO A 322 -8.38 -2.68 10.93
C PRO A 322 -7.58 -3.62 11.84
N GLN A 323 -7.08 -4.68 11.23
CA GLN A 323 -6.16 -5.64 11.87
C GLN A 323 -4.69 -5.28 11.60
N GLY A 324 -4.44 -4.36 10.66
CA GLY A 324 -3.11 -3.87 10.30
C GLY A 324 -3.14 -2.56 9.53
N ALA A 325 -2.01 -2.13 9.01
CA ALA A 325 -1.78 -0.81 8.45
C ALA A 325 -2.10 0.29 9.48
N PHE A 326 -2.48 1.49 9.07
CA PHE A 326 -2.81 2.60 9.97
C PHE A 326 -4.00 3.43 9.45
N TYR A 327 -5.06 2.72 8.99
CA TYR A 327 -6.25 3.33 8.43
C TYR A 327 -7.51 2.82 9.09
N LEU A 328 -8.47 3.73 9.34
CA LEU A 328 -9.86 3.41 9.56
C LEU A 328 -10.61 3.59 8.24
N TYR A 329 -11.48 2.66 7.92
CA TYR A 329 -12.36 2.76 6.76
C TYR A 329 -13.78 2.88 7.24
N ILE A 330 -14.31 4.12 7.19
CA ILE A 330 -15.55 4.54 7.86
C ILE A 330 -16.63 4.74 6.80
N LYS A 331 -17.83 4.24 7.06
CA LYS A 331 -18.98 4.43 6.19
C LYS A 331 -19.52 5.86 6.33
N ALA A 332 -19.48 6.62 5.24
CA ALA A 332 -19.98 7.99 5.19
C ALA A 332 -21.50 8.04 4.95
N GLY A 333 -22.04 7.12 4.17
CA GLY A 333 -23.46 7.03 3.83
C GLY A 333 -23.71 5.96 2.79
N ASP A 334 -24.97 5.71 2.48
CA ASP A 334 -25.35 4.81 1.38
C ASP A 334 -25.48 5.58 0.08
N ALA A 335 -25.02 4.99 -1.03
CA ALA A 335 -25.22 5.56 -2.35
C ALA A 335 -26.71 5.47 -2.72
N THR A 336 -27.27 6.58 -3.22
CA THR A 336 -28.65 6.69 -3.67
C THR A 336 -28.72 7.07 -5.14
N HIS A 337 -29.90 7.19 -5.70
CA HIS A 337 -30.08 7.67 -7.06
C HIS A 337 -29.60 9.14 -7.22
N GLU A 338 -29.82 9.95 -6.18
CA GLU A 338 -29.46 11.37 -6.15
C GLU A 338 -28.01 11.61 -5.72
N GLU A 339 -27.50 10.81 -4.76
CA GLU A 339 -26.13 10.91 -4.23
C GLU A 339 -25.35 9.61 -4.51
N LYS A 340 -24.57 9.61 -5.58
CA LYS A 340 -23.80 8.44 -6.02
C LYS A 340 -22.46 8.27 -5.26
N GLU A 341 -21.95 9.34 -4.70
CA GLU A 341 -20.64 9.39 -4.02
C GLU A 341 -20.72 10.08 -2.65
N PRO A 342 -21.50 9.52 -1.72
CA PRO A 342 -21.69 10.15 -0.40
C PRO A 342 -20.37 10.33 0.36
N GLY A 343 -19.38 9.44 0.18
CA GLY A 343 -18.05 9.59 0.76
C GLY A 343 -17.29 10.81 0.23
N THR A 344 -17.44 11.14 -1.06
CA THR A 344 -16.81 12.32 -1.67
C THR A 344 -17.44 13.61 -1.13
N THR A 345 -18.77 13.65 -1.07
CA THR A 345 -19.49 14.80 -0.54
C THR A 345 -19.21 14.99 0.95
N PHE A 346 -19.18 13.90 1.72
CA PHE A 346 -18.85 13.95 3.15
C PHE A 346 -17.42 14.39 3.41
N ALA A 347 -16.43 13.88 2.67
CA ALA A 347 -15.03 14.28 2.80
C ALA A 347 -14.83 15.78 2.48
N ARG A 348 -15.51 16.30 1.46
CA ARG A 348 -15.51 17.73 1.14
C ARG A 348 -16.11 18.55 2.28
N ARG A 349 -17.26 18.17 2.82
CA ARG A 349 -17.91 18.84 3.93
C ARG A 349 -17.07 18.82 5.20
N LEU A 350 -16.42 17.69 5.52
CA LEU A 350 -15.48 17.60 6.64
C LEU A 350 -14.36 18.63 6.52
N LEU A 351 -13.79 18.78 5.34
CA LEU A 351 -12.72 19.73 5.11
C LEU A 351 -13.20 21.20 5.18
N GLU A 352 -14.34 21.49 4.58
CA GLU A 352 -14.87 22.87 4.47
C GLU A 352 -15.46 23.40 5.79
N GLN A 353 -16.18 22.56 6.53
CA GLN A 353 -16.97 22.98 7.70
C GLN A 353 -16.40 22.51 9.04
N HIS A 354 -15.56 21.47 9.04
CA HIS A 354 -15.01 20.88 10.26
C HIS A 354 -13.49 20.87 10.33
N ASP A 355 -12.79 21.42 9.32
CA ASP A 355 -11.32 21.45 9.24
C ASP A 355 -10.65 20.06 9.38
N VAL A 356 -11.25 19.02 8.80
CA VAL A 356 -10.69 17.67 8.79
C VAL A 356 -10.52 17.18 7.36
N ALA A 357 -9.30 16.85 6.97
CA ALA A 357 -8.99 16.27 5.67
C ALA A 357 -8.93 14.75 5.77
N VAL A 358 -9.66 14.07 4.91
CA VAL A 358 -9.72 12.61 4.76
C VAL A 358 -9.69 12.23 3.28
N VAL A 359 -9.50 10.95 2.95
CA VAL A 359 -9.56 10.51 1.56
C VAL A 359 -10.92 9.89 1.26
N PRO A 360 -11.65 10.39 0.23
CA PRO A 360 -12.94 9.83 -0.15
C PRO A 360 -12.79 8.39 -0.67
N GLY A 361 -13.75 7.54 -0.37
CA GLY A 361 -13.75 6.13 -0.76
C GLY A 361 -13.90 5.91 -2.26
N ALA A 362 -14.43 6.88 -3.01
CA ALA A 362 -14.45 6.86 -4.48
C ALA A 362 -13.03 6.69 -5.06
N ALA A 363 -12.00 7.22 -4.40
CA ALA A 363 -10.60 6.99 -4.73
C ALA A 363 -10.21 5.50 -4.70
N PHE A 364 -10.90 4.69 -3.92
CA PHE A 364 -10.69 3.24 -3.76
C PHE A 364 -11.80 2.42 -4.43
N ARG A 365 -12.58 3.05 -5.31
CA ARG A 365 -13.79 2.48 -5.97
C ARG A 365 -14.86 1.98 -5.00
N SER A 366 -15.02 2.68 -3.89
CA SER A 366 -16.00 2.38 -2.84
C SER A 366 -16.62 3.69 -2.33
N PRO A 367 -17.55 4.30 -3.10
CA PRO A 367 -17.98 5.69 -2.95
C PRO A 367 -18.75 5.97 -1.64
N GLU A 368 -19.23 4.94 -0.95
CA GLU A 368 -19.96 5.07 0.32
C GLU A 368 -19.06 5.32 1.54
N TRP A 369 -17.73 5.22 1.37
CA TRP A 369 -16.76 5.20 2.46
C TRP A 369 -15.83 6.41 2.43
N ILE A 370 -15.12 6.59 3.55
CA ILE A 370 -13.93 7.46 3.67
C ILE A 370 -12.79 6.70 4.32
N ARG A 371 -11.56 7.00 3.92
CA ARG A 371 -10.35 6.52 4.60
C ARG A 371 -9.80 7.60 5.52
N VAL A 372 -9.58 7.24 6.78
CA VAL A 372 -8.99 8.08 7.82
C VAL A 372 -7.68 7.46 8.28
N SER A 373 -6.57 8.17 8.21
CA SER A 373 -5.27 7.74 8.72
C SER A 373 -5.16 8.06 10.21
N TYR A 374 -4.70 7.11 11.02
CA TYR A 374 -4.28 7.39 12.40
C TYR A 374 -2.75 7.46 12.56
N ALA A 375 -2.02 7.58 11.46
CA ALA A 375 -0.61 7.97 11.45
C ALA A 375 -0.48 9.49 11.53
N ALA A 376 -0.89 10.04 12.67
CA ALA A 376 -0.83 11.45 13.03
C ALA A 376 -0.76 11.55 14.57
N PRO A 377 -0.36 12.69 15.16
CA PRO A 377 -0.35 12.86 16.62
C PRO A 377 -1.68 12.45 17.25
N THR A 378 -1.62 11.76 18.39
CA THR A 378 -2.79 11.13 19.04
C THR A 378 -3.92 12.13 19.27
N GLU A 379 -3.62 13.35 19.70
CA GLU A 379 -4.58 14.44 19.88
C GLU A 379 -5.28 14.82 18.56
N HIS A 380 -4.54 14.86 17.44
CA HIS A 380 -5.11 15.13 16.12
C HIS A 380 -6.03 14.00 15.66
N VAL A 381 -5.65 12.74 15.89
CA VAL A 381 -6.50 11.59 15.56
C VAL A 381 -7.79 11.63 16.37
N MET A 382 -7.70 11.82 17.69
CA MET A 382 -8.88 11.86 18.57
C MET A 382 -9.81 13.03 18.26
N GLU A 383 -9.25 14.22 18.05
CA GLU A 383 -10.06 15.40 17.72
C GLU A 383 -10.67 15.26 16.31
N GLY A 384 -9.92 14.79 15.33
CA GLY A 384 -10.45 14.54 14.00
C GLY A 384 -11.59 13.52 14.00
N VAL A 385 -11.47 12.43 14.77
CA VAL A 385 -12.55 11.44 14.90
C VAL A 385 -13.80 12.04 15.57
N ARG A 386 -13.66 12.89 16.62
CA ARG A 386 -14.80 13.58 17.23
C ARG A 386 -15.52 14.48 16.22
N ARG A 387 -14.78 15.23 15.40
CA ARG A 387 -15.34 16.09 14.34
C ARG A 387 -16.05 15.25 13.25
N ILE A 388 -15.48 14.11 12.88
CA ILE A 388 -16.14 13.15 11.95
C ILE A 388 -17.47 12.68 12.52
N ILE A 389 -17.52 12.29 13.79
CA ILE A 389 -18.74 11.87 14.49
C ILE A 389 -19.78 13.01 14.51
N GLN A 390 -19.37 14.21 14.88
CA GLN A 390 -20.26 15.38 14.89
C GLN A 390 -20.83 15.68 13.50
N ALA A 391 -19.97 15.68 12.49
CA ALA A 391 -20.38 15.89 11.10
C ALA A 391 -21.38 14.80 10.64
N ARG A 392 -21.12 13.52 10.99
CA ARG A 392 -21.98 12.40 10.62
C ARG A 392 -23.36 12.46 11.24
N ILE A 393 -23.46 12.84 12.51
CA ILE A 393 -24.74 13.03 13.22
C ILE A 393 -25.55 14.17 12.58
N SER A 394 -24.89 15.27 12.18
CA SER A 394 -25.54 16.39 11.50
C SER A 394 -25.91 16.12 10.03
N TRP A 395 -25.29 15.10 9.40
CA TRP A 395 -25.56 14.69 8.02
C TRP A 395 -26.85 13.88 7.89
N VAL A 396 -27.19 13.08 8.90
CA VAL A 396 -28.36 12.18 8.88
C VAL A 396 -29.65 12.91 9.28
N ARG A 397 -29.55 14.12 9.83
CA ARG A 397 -30.68 15.00 10.14
C ARG A 397 -31.03 15.88 8.95
#